data_7103aabebb4397ff55eb2e2c2c383a42
#
_entry.id   7103aabebb4397ff55eb2e2c2c383a42
#
_cell.length_a   1.000
_cell.length_b   1.000
_cell.length_c   1.000
_cell.angle_alpha   90.00
_cell.angle_beta   90.00
_cell.angle_gamma   90.00
#
_symmetry.space_group_name_H-M   'P 1'
#
loop_
_entity.id
_entity.type
_entity.pdbx_description
1 polymer ?
#
loop_
_entity_poly.entity_id
_entity_poly.type
_entity_poly.pdbx_seq_one_letter_code
_entity_poly.pdbx_strand_id
1 'polypeptide(L)'
;MAAFLSACIENDVPYPYIKLFVTGTEIDGQIGSAVISNDDRTVTVNLEDTVNMKKVRVKSISVTEGGRCSLPDDTIIDLSNPYPLTLSLYQDYQWTLKANQTIERRFTVEHQVGAATFDEKEHFASVNISTKGSLKDIRLTDLKLGPTGSTVNMSSGIPYLEWQQMGNYAKANVVVNFRDFIVMEEWTLYV
;
A
#
# COMPACT_ATOMS: atom_id res chain seq x y z
N MET A 1 -19.49 51.56 -55.02
CA MET A 1 -19.92 50.54 -54.03
C MET A 1 -18.75 49.58 -53.89
N ALA A 2 -17.94 49.72 -52.81
CA ALA A 2 -16.76 48.88 -52.58
C ALA A 2 -17.16 47.74 -51.61
N ALA A 3 -17.06 46.51 -52.07
CA ALA A 3 -17.31 45.35 -51.26
C ALA A 3 -16.03 45.03 -50.43
N PHE A 4 -16.11 45.15 -49.14
CA PHE A 4 -15.07 44.67 -48.24
C PHE A 4 -15.26 43.16 -48.08
N LEU A 5 -14.34 42.38 -48.66
CA LEU A 5 -14.19 40.96 -48.36
C LEU A 5 -13.47 40.83 -47.01
N SER A 6 -14.21 40.49 -46.01
CA SER A 6 -13.67 40.06 -44.70
C SER A 6 -13.14 38.63 -44.89
N ALA A 7 -11.83 38.48 -45.08
CA ALA A 7 -11.19 37.18 -45.03
C ALA A 7 -11.01 36.79 -43.55
N CYS A 8 -11.84 35.89 -43.06
CA CYS A 8 -11.54 35.16 -41.81
C CYS A 8 -10.35 34.27 -42.13
N ILE A 9 -9.19 34.61 -41.56
CA ILE A 9 -8.06 33.66 -41.51
C ILE A 9 -8.42 32.66 -40.42
N GLU A 10 -8.93 31.50 -40.82
CA GLU A 10 -8.93 30.35 -39.93
C GLU A 10 -7.47 29.91 -39.76
N ASN A 11 -6.93 30.19 -38.58
CA ASN A 11 -5.63 29.66 -38.18
C ASN A 11 -5.79 28.17 -37.84
N ASP A 12 -5.81 27.34 -38.87
CA ASP A 12 -5.76 25.87 -38.79
C ASP A 12 -4.31 25.41 -38.51
N VAL A 13 -3.65 26.01 -37.55
CA VAL A 13 -2.41 25.46 -37.02
C VAL A 13 -2.82 24.42 -35.97
N PRO A 14 -2.67 23.11 -36.25
CA PRO A 14 -2.95 22.11 -35.25
C PRO A 14 -2.02 22.39 -34.09
N TYR A 15 -2.60 22.79 -32.95
CA TYR A 15 -1.83 22.91 -31.70
C TYR A 15 -1.13 21.60 -31.49
N PRO A 16 0.21 21.57 -31.28
CA PRO A 16 0.90 20.35 -30.96
C PRO A 16 0.23 19.70 -29.76
N TYR A 17 -0.27 18.48 -29.94
CA TYR A 17 -0.87 17.72 -28.83
C TYR A 17 0.24 17.35 -27.86
N ILE A 18 0.48 18.23 -26.89
CA ILE A 18 1.50 18.01 -25.86
C ILE A 18 0.90 17.06 -24.83
N LYS A 19 1.40 15.84 -24.84
CA LYS A 19 1.03 14.83 -23.86
C LYS A 19 1.77 15.13 -22.55
N LEU A 20 1.04 15.52 -21.52
CA LEU A 20 1.58 15.74 -20.17
C LEU A 20 1.39 14.47 -19.34
N PHE A 21 2.50 13.81 -19.01
CA PHE A 21 2.52 12.54 -18.27
C PHE A 21 3.51 12.60 -17.11
N VAL A 22 3.28 11.74 -16.12
CA VAL A 22 4.33 11.34 -15.20
C VAL A 22 5.31 10.43 -15.95
N THR A 23 6.60 10.69 -15.82
CA THR A 23 7.68 9.93 -16.47
C THR A 23 8.47 9.09 -15.48
N GLY A 24 8.39 9.40 -14.19
CA GLY A 24 9.06 8.65 -13.15
C GLY A 24 8.70 9.13 -11.74
N THR A 25 9.05 8.32 -10.76
CA THR A 25 8.90 8.63 -9.34
C THR A 25 10.15 8.19 -8.59
N GLU A 26 10.53 8.96 -7.58
CA GLU A 26 11.51 8.56 -6.58
C GLU A 26 10.89 8.76 -5.19
N ILE A 27 10.60 7.65 -4.51
CA ILE A 27 9.90 7.63 -3.22
C ILE A 27 10.69 6.73 -2.26
N ASP A 28 10.83 7.15 -1.00
CA ASP A 28 11.55 6.37 0.00
C ASP A 28 10.88 5.00 0.20
N GLY A 29 11.68 3.93 0.13
CA GLY A 29 11.21 2.55 0.22
C GLY A 29 10.45 2.05 -1.01
N GLN A 30 10.55 2.72 -2.15
CA GLN A 30 9.95 2.25 -3.40
C GLN A 30 10.65 1.00 -3.91
N ILE A 31 9.86 -0.01 -4.26
CA ILE A 31 10.31 -1.27 -4.85
C ILE A 31 10.04 -1.23 -6.36
N GLY A 32 11.09 -1.27 -7.15
CA GLY A 32 10.99 -1.26 -8.61
C GLY A 32 10.47 0.06 -9.18
N SER A 33 10.04 0.03 -10.42
CA SER A 33 9.50 1.20 -11.12
C SER A 33 8.02 1.39 -10.81
N ALA A 34 7.54 2.64 -10.83
CA ALA A 34 6.12 2.94 -10.74
C ALA A 34 5.37 2.41 -11.99
N VAL A 35 4.15 1.95 -11.78
CA VAL A 35 3.20 1.64 -12.85
C VAL A 35 2.41 2.90 -13.17
N ILE A 36 2.58 3.42 -14.38
CA ILE A 36 1.96 4.67 -14.83
C ILE A 36 0.88 4.33 -15.86
N SER A 37 -0.38 4.65 -15.55
CA SER A 37 -1.52 4.56 -16.47
C SER A 37 -1.89 5.97 -16.93
N ASN A 38 -1.62 6.27 -18.21
CA ASN A 38 -1.94 7.57 -18.80
C ASN A 38 -3.45 7.73 -19.03
N ASP A 39 -4.14 6.65 -19.35
CA ASP A 39 -5.59 6.66 -19.62
C ASP A 39 -6.37 6.93 -18.34
N ASP A 40 -5.99 6.27 -17.25
CA ASP A 40 -6.61 6.46 -15.93
C ASP A 40 -6.02 7.64 -15.16
N ARG A 41 -4.92 8.22 -15.64
CA ARG A 41 -4.13 9.25 -14.95
C ARG A 41 -3.75 8.83 -13.53
N THR A 42 -3.21 7.63 -13.42
CA THR A 42 -2.78 7.08 -12.15
C THR A 42 -1.31 6.70 -12.17
N VAL A 43 -0.67 6.87 -11.04
CA VAL A 43 0.67 6.39 -10.74
C VAL A 43 0.56 5.45 -9.56
N THR A 44 1.00 4.21 -9.70
CA THR A 44 0.98 3.22 -8.63
C THR A 44 2.41 2.81 -8.32
N VAL A 45 2.81 2.96 -7.07
CA VAL A 45 4.11 2.55 -6.55
C VAL A 45 3.96 1.37 -5.59
N ASN A 46 4.95 0.48 -5.56
CA ASN A 46 5.04 -0.55 -4.54
C ASN A 46 6.06 -0.10 -3.49
N LEU A 47 5.70 -0.19 -2.22
CA LEU A 47 6.54 0.21 -1.10
C LEU A 47 6.90 -0.99 -0.23
N GLU A 48 8.11 -0.95 0.35
CA GLU A 48 8.54 -1.90 1.37
C GLU A 48 7.61 -1.86 2.58
N ASP A 49 7.44 -3.00 3.25
CA ASP A 49 6.61 -3.07 4.47
C ASP A 49 7.23 -2.33 5.67
N THR A 50 8.49 -1.91 5.53
CA THR A 50 9.18 -1.04 6.48
C THR A 50 8.73 0.42 6.42
N VAL A 51 8.06 0.84 5.33
CA VAL A 51 7.60 2.23 5.13
C VAL A 51 6.34 2.51 5.93
N ASN A 52 6.30 3.61 6.66
CA ASN A 52 5.08 4.09 7.27
C ASN A 52 4.22 4.82 6.23
N MET A 53 3.12 4.18 5.79
CA MET A 53 2.22 4.70 4.77
C MET A 53 1.64 6.09 5.07
N LYS A 54 1.56 6.48 6.34
CA LYS A 54 1.10 7.82 6.76
C LYS A 54 2.17 8.91 6.69
N LYS A 55 3.43 8.53 6.48
CA LYS A 55 4.57 9.44 6.44
C LYS A 55 5.57 9.02 5.37
N VAL A 56 5.09 9.00 4.13
CA VAL A 56 5.92 8.61 2.98
C VAL A 56 6.61 9.84 2.41
N ARG A 57 7.93 9.78 2.30
CA ARG A 57 8.73 10.84 1.70
C ARG A 57 8.79 10.64 0.19
N VAL A 58 8.22 11.56 -0.55
CA VAL A 58 8.33 11.64 -2.01
C VAL A 58 9.49 12.56 -2.34
N LYS A 59 10.57 11.99 -2.87
CA LYS A 59 11.76 12.76 -3.26
C LYS A 59 11.52 13.56 -4.52
N SER A 60 10.91 12.94 -5.53
CA SER A 60 10.54 13.61 -6.76
C SER A 60 9.46 12.87 -7.55
N ILE A 61 8.70 13.63 -8.34
CA ILE A 61 7.82 13.12 -9.38
C ILE A 61 8.21 13.80 -10.69
N SER A 62 8.85 13.04 -11.56
CA SER A 62 9.25 13.53 -12.88
C SER A 62 8.06 13.55 -13.83
N VAL A 63 7.94 14.61 -14.60
CA VAL A 63 6.89 14.80 -15.60
C VAL A 63 7.51 15.12 -16.96
N THR A 64 6.71 15.08 -18.01
CA THR A 64 7.11 15.48 -19.36
C THR A 64 7.74 16.89 -19.35
N GLU A 65 8.72 17.13 -20.21
CA GLU A 65 9.44 18.40 -20.32
C GLU A 65 8.50 19.60 -20.38
N GLY A 66 8.81 20.63 -19.59
CA GLY A 66 8.01 21.84 -19.42
C GLY A 66 6.80 21.68 -18.48
N GLY A 67 6.41 20.45 -18.14
CA GLY A 67 5.34 20.20 -17.18
C GLY A 67 5.75 20.49 -15.73
N ARG A 68 4.74 20.67 -14.88
CA ARG A 68 4.93 20.85 -13.43
C ARG A 68 4.01 19.91 -12.68
N CYS A 69 4.48 19.40 -11.55
CA CYS A 69 3.67 18.64 -10.59
C CYS A 69 3.31 19.53 -9.40
N SER A 70 2.09 19.40 -8.89
CA SER A 70 1.63 20.15 -7.71
C SER A 70 2.35 19.73 -6.42
N LEU A 71 2.88 18.50 -6.38
CA LEU A 71 3.62 18.01 -5.22
C LEU A 71 5.09 18.47 -5.34
N PRO A 72 5.58 19.29 -4.39
CA PRO A 72 6.98 19.68 -4.36
C PRO A 72 7.89 18.47 -4.09
N ASP A 73 9.12 18.56 -4.57
CA ASP A 73 10.14 17.58 -4.23
C ASP A 73 10.39 17.55 -2.72
N ASP A 74 10.80 16.38 -2.25
CA ASP A 74 11.18 16.14 -0.85
C ASP A 74 10.03 16.36 0.16
N THR A 75 8.80 16.09 -0.26
CA THR A 75 7.58 16.26 0.55
C THR A 75 7.16 14.95 1.23
N ILE A 76 6.69 15.05 2.48
CA ILE A 76 6.12 13.93 3.23
C ILE A 76 4.59 13.96 3.09
N ILE A 77 4.02 12.85 2.64
CA ILE A 77 2.57 12.71 2.43
C ILE A 77 2.02 11.42 3.07
N ASP A 78 0.69 11.37 3.24
CA ASP A 78 -0.04 10.17 3.63
C ASP A 78 -0.49 9.43 2.37
N LEU A 79 0.06 8.23 2.14
CA LEU A 79 -0.31 7.31 1.05
C LEU A 79 -1.13 6.10 1.54
N SER A 80 -1.69 6.15 2.75
CA SER A 80 -2.68 5.14 3.20
C SER A 80 -3.93 5.17 2.33
N ASN A 81 -4.18 6.30 1.67
CA ASN A 81 -5.25 6.50 0.68
C ASN A 81 -4.66 7.10 -0.60
N PRO A 82 -5.37 6.97 -1.74
CA PRO A 82 -4.97 7.61 -2.98
C PRO A 82 -4.77 9.13 -2.81
N TYR A 83 -3.61 9.62 -3.22
CA TYR A 83 -3.23 11.03 -3.08
C TYR A 83 -3.45 11.79 -4.39
N PRO A 84 -4.19 12.92 -4.39
CA PRO A 84 -4.44 13.70 -5.59
C PRO A 84 -3.19 14.49 -6.01
N LEU A 85 -2.87 14.46 -7.29
CA LEU A 85 -1.83 15.24 -7.94
C LEU A 85 -2.44 16.11 -9.03
N THR A 86 -1.89 17.29 -9.22
CA THR A 86 -2.21 18.11 -10.39
C THR A 86 -0.96 18.27 -11.23
N LEU A 87 -1.04 17.89 -12.50
CA LEU A 87 0.00 18.18 -13.47
C LEU A 87 -0.44 19.37 -14.32
N SER A 88 0.44 20.35 -14.49
CA SER A 88 0.16 21.59 -15.20
C SER A 88 1.19 21.85 -16.29
N LEU A 89 0.74 22.27 -17.47
CA LEU A 89 1.60 22.81 -18.52
C LEU A 89 0.92 24.05 -19.11
N TYR A 90 -0.14 23.89 -19.91
CA TYR A 90 -1.01 24.97 -20.38
C TYR A 90 -2.37 24.96 -19.70
N GLN A 91 -2.74 23.81 -19.15
CA GLN A 91 -3.94 23.57 -18.36
C GLN A 91 -3.62 22.51 -17.31
N ASP A 92 -4.52 22.37 -16.36
CA ASP A 92 -4.39 21.43 -15.23
C ASP A 92 -5.03 20.10 -15.55
N TYR A 93 -4.32 19.01 -15.21
CA TYR A 93 -4.78 17.64 -15.32
C TYR A 93 -4.72 16.97 -13.97
N GLN A 94 -5.84 16.40 -13.54
CA GLN A 94 -5.91 15.66 -12.28
C GLN A 94 -5.34 14.26 -12.46
N TRP A 95 -4.43 13.89 -11.59
CA TRP A 95 -3.79 12.60 -11.48
C TRP A 95 -3.96 12.05 -10.08
N THR A 96 -3.71 10.76 -9.90
CA THR A 96 -3.77 10.11 -8.60
C THR A 96 -2.52 9.28 -8.37
N LEU A 97 -1.81 9.53 -7.26
CA LEU A 97 -0.73 8.69 -6.77
C LEU A 97 -1.32 7.65 -5.81
N LYS A 98 -1.03 6.37 -6.06
CA LYS A 98 -1.42 5.23 -5.23
C LYS A 98 -0.19 4.47 -4.78
N ALA A 99 -0.24 3.92 -3.59
CA ALA A 99 0.80 3.04 -3.10
C ALA A 99 0.20 1.70 -2.69
N ASN A 100 0.92 0.63 -3.03
CA ASN A 100 0.67 -0.71 -2.55
C ASN A 100 1.80 -1.08 -1.58
N GLN A 101 1.46 -1.80 -0.52
CA GLN A 101 2.42 -2.35 0.41
C GLN A 101 2.08 -3.83 0.64
N THR A 102 3.02 -4.71 0.31
CA THR A 102 2.86 -6.14 0.57
C THR A 102 3.45 -6.46 1.93
N ILE A 103 2.61 -6.93 2.85
CA ILE A 103 3.03 -7.35 4.18
C ILE A 103 3.27 -8.86 4.16
N GLU A 104 4.52 -9.27 4.40
CA GLU A 104 4.81 -10.68 4.61
C GLU A 104 4.32 -11.11 5.99
N ARG A 105 3.24 -11.90 6.02
CA ARG A 105 2.67 -12.43 7.26
C ARG A 105 3.22 -13.81 7.57
N ARG A 106 3.43 -14.09 8.85
CA ARG A 106 3.88 -15.39 9.36
C ARG A 106 3.08 -15.76 10.59
N PHE A 107 2.70 -17.02 10.65
CA PHE A 107 2.10 -17.65 11.82
C PHE A 107 2.56 -19.09 11.86
N THR A 108 3.34 -19.43 12.86
CA THR A 108 3.85 -20.79 13.04
C THR A 108 3.73 -21.27 14.48
N VAL A 109 3.42 -22.56 14.63
CA VAL A 109 3.30 -23.24 15.89
C VAL A 109 4.12 -24.52 15.88
N GLU A 110 4.44 -25.05 17.08
CA GLU A 110 5.08 -26.37 17.17
C GLU A 110 4.19 -27.46 16.54
N HIS A 111 4.80 -28.44 15.90
CA HIS A 111 4.14 -29.55 15.21
C HIS A 111 3.22 -29.14 14.04
N GLN A 112 3.42 -27.93 13.50
CA GLN A 112 2.69 -27.48 12.32
C GLN A 112 2.90 -28.38 11.13
N VAL A 113 1.85 -28.53 10.31
CA VAL A 113 1.87 -29.25 9.02
C VAL A 113 1.41 -28.30 7.93
N GLY A 114 2.30 -28.06 6.97
CA GLY A 114 2.06 -27.12 5.88
C GLY A 114 2.27 -25.65 6.28
N ALA A 115 1.99 -24.75 5.35
CA ALA A 115 2.07 -23.32 5.57
C ALA A 115 0.79 -22.78 6.24
N ALA A 116 0.90 -21.65 6.93
CA ALA A 116 -0.25 -20.92 7.41
C ALA A 116 -1.05 -20.32 6.24
N THR A 117 -2.35 -20.22 6.40
CA THR A 117 -3.24 -19.46 5.50
C THR A 117 -3.69 -18.19 6.19
N PHE A 118 -3.84 -17.12 5.41
CA PHE A 118 -4.23 -15.80 5.89
C PHE A 118 -5.42 -15.28 5.08
N ASP A 119 -6.43 -14.76 5.77
CA ASP A 119 -7.47 -13.93 5.18
C ASP A 119 -7.29 -12.50 5.69
N GLU A 120 -6.78 -11.64 4.82
CA GLU A 120 -6.47 -10.25 5.14
C GLU A 120 -7.72 -9.39 5.25
N LYS A 121 -8.81 -9.81 4.65
CA LYS A 121 -10.07 -9.07 4.67
C LYS A 121 -10.83 -9.32 5.97
N GLU A 122 -10.89 -10.57 6.37
CA GLU A 122 -11.61 -10.99 7.58
C GLU A 122 -10.69 -11.08 8.81
N HIS A 123 -9.41 -10.77 8.63
CA HIS A 123 -8.37 -10.76 9.67
C HIS A 123 -8.30 -12.07 10.45
N PHE A 124 -8.14 -13.18 9.74
CA PHE A 124 -7.82 -14.44 10.41
C PHE A 124 -6.64 -15.17 9.78
N ALA A 125 -5.98 -15.98 10.58
CA ALA A 125 -4.94 -16.88 10.14
C ALA A 125 -5.17 -18.28 10.69
N SER A 126 -4.83 -19.31 9.90
CA SER A 126 -5.00 -20.71 10.32
C SER A 126 -3.81 -21.57 9.95
N VAL A 127 -3.53 -22.54 10.82
CA VAL A 127 -2.55 -23.60 10.62
C VAL A 127 -3.13 -24.96 11.02
N ASN A 128 -2.57 -26.03 10.45
CA ASN A 128 -2.85 -27.38 10.89
C ASN A 128 -1.68 -27.91 11.74
N ILE A 129 -1.95 -28.71 12.75
CA ILE A 129 -0.94 -29.42 13.50
C ILE A 129 -1.03 -30.93 13.26
N SER A 130 0.10 -31.63 13.38
CA SER A 130 0.15 -33.08 13.29
C SER A 130 -0.43 -33.74 14.55
N THR A 131 -0.66 -35.04 14.49
CA THR A 131 -1.11 -35.85 15.64
C THR A 131 -0.16 -35.86 16.83
N LYS A 132 1.07 -35.35 16.65
CA LYS A 132 2.05 -35.14 17.74
C LYS A 132 1.78 -33.86 18.52
N GLY A 133 1.03 -32.90 17.93
CA GLY A 133 0.63 -31.67 18.60
C GLY A 133 -0.61 -31.85 19.48
N SER A 134 -0.80 -30.95 20.39
CA SER A 134 -1.95 -30.91 21.30
C SER A 134 -2.63 -29.56 21.26
N LEU A 135 -3.95 -29.54 21.03
CA LEU A 135 -4.76 -28.32 21.11
C LEU A 135 -4.85 -27.74 22.53
N LYS A 136 -4.38 -28.48 23.55
CA LYS A 136 -4.33 -28.02 24.94
C LYS A 136 -3.01 -27.32 25.30
N ASP A 137 -1.96 -27.55 24.51
CA ASP A 137 -0.62 -26.96 24.74
C ASP A 137 -0.07 -26.51 23.39
N ILE A 138 -0.66 -25.42 22.86
CA ILE A 138 -0.24 -24.83 21.59
C ILE A 138 0.91 -23.87 21.89
N ARG A 139 2.06 -24.12 21.27
CA ARG A 139 3.23 -23.27 21.38
C ARG A 139 3.46 -22.51 20.09
N LEU A 140 3.30 -21.20 20.18
CA LEU A 140 3.62 -20.28 19.10
C LEU A 140 5.13 -20.21 18.92
N THR A 141 5.61 -20.34 17.68
CA THR A 141 7.04 -20.25 17.35
C THR A 141 7.39 -18.98 16.59
N ASP A 142 6.49 -18.46 15.75
CA ASP A 142 6.64 -17.16 15.07
C ASP A 142 5.28 -16.53 14.78
N LEU A 143 5.19 -15.22 14.91
CA LEU A 143 3.99 -14.46 14.57
C LEU A 143 4.35 -13.06 14.05
N LYS A 144 3.99 -12.79 12.79
CA LYS A 144 4.03 -11.49 12.17
C LYS A 144 2.74 -11.30 11.37
N LEU A 145 1.86 -10.42 11.80
CA LEU A 145 0.56 -10.17 11.15
C LEU A 145 0.47 -8.79 10.49
N GLY A 146 1.24 -7.82 10.98
CA GLY A 146 1.29 -6.45 10.45
C GLY A 146 2.61 -6.13 9.75
N PRO A 147 2.79 -4.88 9.28
CA PRO A 147 4.03 -4.41 8.71
C PRO A 147 5.19 -4.50 9.72
N THR A 148 6.42 -4.49 9.20
CA THR A 148 7.62 -4.54 10.04
C THR A 148 7.62 -3.42 11.08
N GLY A 149 7.84 -3.77 12.34
CA GLY A 149 7.77 -2.86 13.50
C GLY A 149 6.40 -2.82 14.18
N SER A 150 5.41 -3.59 13.70
CA SER A 150 4.16 -3.79 14.43
C SER A 150 4.38 -4.64 15.68
N THR A 151 3.55 -4.43 16.70
CA THR A 151 3.55 -5.23 17.92
C THR A 151 2.22 -5.98 18.07
N VAL A 152 2.27 -7.13 18.72
CA VAL A 152 1.09 -7.94 19.03
C VAL A 152 0.80 -7.84 20.52
N ASN A 153 -0.44 -7.53 20.88
CA ASN A 153 -0.90 -7.39 22.27
C ASN A 153 0.01 -6.47 23.13
N MET A 154 0.57 -5.42 22.53
CA MET A 154 1.50 -4.48 23.18
C MET A 154 2.78 -5.13 23.77
N SER A 155 3.06 -6.38 23.41
CA SER A 155 4.21 -7.12 23.94
C SER A 155 5.38 -7.12 22.93
N SER A 156 6.61 -7.12 23.46
CA SER A 156 7.81 -7.42 22.69
C SER A 156 8.12 -8.92 22.74
N GLY A 157 8.57 -9.50 21.63
CA GLY A 157 8.90 -10.93 21.53
C GLY A 157 7.70 -11.78 21.07
N ILE A 158 7.76 -13.08 21.38
CA ILE A 158 6.65 -14.01 21.07
C ILE A 158 5.56 -13.79 22.10
N PRO A 159 4.35 -13.35 21.71
CA PRO A 159 3.29 -13.05 22.67
C PRO A 159 2.76 -14.33 23.31
N TYR A 160 2.40 -14.24 24.59
CA TYR A 160 1.58 -15.26 25.23
C TYR A 160 0.14 -15.11 24.71
N LEU A 161 -0.42 -16.21 24.15
CA LEU A 161 -1.77 -16.25 23.63
C LEU A 161 -2.67 -17.12 24.51
N GLU A 162 -3.87 -16.62 24.79
CA GLU A 162 -4.89 -17.40 25.47
C GLU A 162 -5.68 -18.22 24.44
N TRP A 163 -5.33 -19.50 24.33
CA TRP A 163 -5.98 -20.41 23.41
C TRP A 163 -7.27 -20.98 24.01
N GLN A 164 -8.35 -20.84 23.27
CA GLN A 164 -9.66 -21.42 23.59
C GLN A 164 -9.87 -22.66 22.72
N GLN A 165 -9.87 -23.85 23.36
CA GLN A 165 -10.16 -25.09 22.65
C GLN A 165 -11.64 -25.21 22.33
N MET A 166 -11.97 -25.47 21.05
CA MET A 166 -13.30 -25.56 20.50
C MET A 166 -13.48 -26.89 19.75
N GLY A 167 -13.56 -28.00 20.52
CA GLY A 167 -13.67 -29.34 19.93
C GLY A 167 -12.40 -29.77 19.17
N ASN A 168 -12.42 -29.75 17.86
CA ASN A 168 -11.33 -30.18 16.99
C ASN A 168 -10.41 -29.04 16.51
N TYR A 169 -10.56 -27.85 17.04
CA TYR A 169 -9.68 -26.72 16.79
C TYR A 169 -9.49 -25.88 18.04
N ALA A 170 -8.52 -24.99 18.04
CA ALA A 170 -8.35 -23.96 19.04
C ALA A 170 -8.27 -22.58 18.38
N LYS A 171 -8.69 -21.55 19.07
CA LYS A 171 -8.61 -20.16 18.61
C LYS A 171 -8.00 -19.25 19.66
N ALA A 172 -7.33 -18.20 19.19
CA ALA A 172 -6.88 -17.09 20.02
C ALA A 172 -7.12 -15.77 19.28
N ASN A 173 -7.49 -14.73 20.01
CA ASN A 173 -7.61 -13.39 19.44
C ASN A 173 -6.36 -12.58 19.79
N VAL A 174 -5.90 -11.79 18.85
CA VAL A 174 -4.75 -10.90 19.00
C VAL A 174 -5.04 -9.53 18.44
N VAL A 175 -4.48 -8.51 19.07
CA VAL A 175 -4.51 -7.13 18.57
C VAL A 175 -3.14 -6.80 18.00
N VAL A 176 -3.10 -6.47 16.73
CA VAL A 176 -1.90 -6.01 16.03
C VAL A 176 -1.89 -4.49 16.04
N ASN A 177 -0.90 -3.90 16.68
CA ASN A 177 -0.71 -2.45 16.70
C ASN A 177 0.37 -2.09 15.68
N PHE A 178 0.04 -1.22 14.74
CA PHE A 178 1.01 -0.69 13.79
C PHE A 178 1.94 0.29 14.50
N ARG A 179 3.07 0.63 13.88
CA ARG A 179 4.16 1.41 14.48
C ARG A 179 3.75 2.70 15.19
N ASP A 180 2.73 3.36 14.67
CA ASP A 180 2.23 4.65 15.16
C ASP A 180 1.06 4.53 16.14
N PHE A 181 0.63 3.30 16.43
CA PHE A 181 -0.53 2.97 17.28
C PHE A 181 -1.86 3.61 16.85
N ILE A 182 -1.92 4.21 15.67
CA ILE A 182 -3.14 4.79 15.11
C ILE A 182 -3.96 3.72 14.38
N VAL A 183 -3.27 2.74 13.78
CA VAL A 183 -3.90 1.59 13.12
C VAL A 183 -3.74 0.37 14.01
N MET A 184 -4.86 -0.24 14.35
CA MET A 184 -4.95 -1.49 15.08
C MET A 184 -5.83 -2.45 14.31
N GLU A 185 -5.41 -3.71 14.22
CA GLU A 185 -6.19 -4.79 13.61
C GLU A 185 -6.42 -5.89 14.64
N GLU A 186 -7.65 -6.35 14.74
CA GLU A 186 -7.98 -7.54 15.54
C GLU A 186 -7.94 -8.77 14.64
N TRP A 187 -7.09 -9.72 14.98
CA TRP A 187 -6.92 -10.97 14.24
C TRP A 187 -7.39 -12.16 15.07
N THR A 188 -7.97 -13.15 14.43
CA THR A 188 -8.27 -14.45 15.02
C THR A 188 -7.34 -15.51 14.47
N LEU A 189 -6.62 -16.20 15.34
CA LEU A 189 -5.73 -17.31 15.00
C LEU A 189 -6.46 -18.63 15.27
N TYR A 190 -6.34 -19.57 14.32
CA TYR A 190 -6.90 -20.92 14.41
C TYR A 190 -5.80 -21.98 14.28
N VAL A 191 -5.88 -23.02 15.11
CA VAL A 191 -5.01 -24.19 15.06
C VAL A 191 -5.85 -25.45 15.04
#